data_0f7f94c3784d40fa6f5be8b3e4f7f339
#
_entry.id   0f7f94c3784d40fa6f5be8b3e4f7f339
#
_cell.length_a   1.000
_cell.length_b   1.000
_cell.length_c   1.000
_cell.angle_alpha   90.00
_cell.angle_beta   90.00
_cell.angle_gamma   90.00
#
_symmetry.space_group_name_H-M   'P 1'
#
loop_
_entity.id
_entity.type
_entity.pdbx_description
1 polymer ?
#
loop_
_entity_poly.entity_id
_entity_poly.type
_entity_poly.pdbx_seq_one_letter_code
_entity_poly.pdbx_strand_id
1 'polypeptide(L)'
;MKPVILVVDDDRAMGELLSDVLGAHAFEVLVSQTGNDALTTVAQRADIALVLLDMILPDTHGLQVLQQLQRTRPELPVVMLSGLGSESDVVVGLEMGADDYLVKPFEMKELMARINAVLRRSEI
;
A
#
# COMPACT_ATOMS: atom_id res chain seq x y z
N MET A 1 -4.35 16.02 -12.69
CA MET A 1 -3.29 15.62 -11.73
C MET A 1 -3.27 14.12 -11.56
N LYS A 2 -2.09 13.54 -11.48
CA LYS A 2 -1.96 12.09 -11.27
C LYS A 2 -2.13 11.78 -9.80
N PRO A 3 -2.96 10.79 -9.44
CA PRO A 3 -2.98 10.30 -8.06
C PRO A 3 -1.62 9.74 -7.65
N VAL A 4 -1.24 9.95 -6.40
CA VAL A 4 0.04 9.51 -5.85
C VAL A 4 -0.16 8.22 -5.06
N ILE A 5 0.60 7.19 -5.42
CA ILE A 5 0.61 5.92 -4.70
C ILE A 5 1.97 5.74 -4.02
N LEU A 6 1.95 5.45 -2.72
CA LEU A 6 3.15 5.10 -1.98
C LEU A 6 3.25 3.58 -1.90
N VAL A 7 4.35 3.03 -2.41
CA VAL A 7 4.66 1.60 -2.31
C VAL A 7 5.64 1.42 -1.15
N VAL A 8 5.29 0.60 -0.19
CA VAL A 8 6.12 0.30 0.99
C VAL A 8 6.53 -1.17 0.93
N ASP A 9 7.75 -1.42 0.47
CA ASP A 9 8.27 -2.76 0.27
C ASP A 9 9.80 -2.68 0.23
N ASP A 10 10.47 -3.54 0.95
CA ASP A 10 11.94 -3.56 0.96
C ASP A 10 12.54 -4.29 -0.25
N ASP A 11 11.72 -5.01 -1.01
CA ASP A 11 12.15 -5.66 -2.23
C ASP A 11 12.29 -4.60 -3.34
N ARG A 12 13.53 -4.30 -3.69
CA ARG A 12 13.84 -3.29 -4.70
C ARG A 12 13.22 -3.61 -6.06
N ALA A 13 13.27 -4.89 -6.45
CA ALA A 13 12.71 -5.32 -7.74
C ALA A 13 11.20 -5.10 -7.79
N MET A 14 10.50 -5.37 -6.69
CA MET A 14 9.06 -5.13 -6.60
C MET A 14 8.75 -3.63 -6.69
N GLY A 15 9.52 -2.79 -5.99
CA GLY A 15 9.36 -1.34 -6.06
C GLY A 15 9.54 -0.81 -7.47
N GLU A 16 10.56 -1.28 -8.18
CA GLU A 16 10.81 -0.88 -9.56
C GLU A 16 9.70 -1.34 -10.51
N LEU A 17 9.26 -2.59 -10.36
CA LEU A 17 8.18 -3.12 -11.18
C LEU A 17 6.89 -2.33 -10.99
N LEU A 18 6.51 -2.08 -9.76
CA LEU A 18 5.29 -1.32 -9.47
C LEU A 18 5.39 0.13 -9.93
N SER A 19 6.58 0.75 -9.79
CA SER A 19 6.80 2.11 -10.32
C SER A 19 6.57 2.16 -11.83
N ASP A 20 7.09 1.19 -12.55
CA ASP A 20 6.94 1.14 -14.01
C ASP A 20 5.48 0.89 -14.41
N VAL A 21 4.84 -0.11 -13.82
CA VAL A 21 3.48 -0.48 -14.19
C VAL A 21 2.48 0.59 -13.80
N LEU A 22 2.54 1.07 -12.57
CA LEU A 22 1.62 2.12 -12.11
C LEU A 22 1.88 3.45 -12.80
N GLY A 23 3.15 3.77 -13.05
CA GLY A 23 3.50 4.96 -13.81
C GLY A 23 2.90 4.94 -15.22
N ALA A 24 2.88 3.78 -15.87
CA ALA A 24 2.27 3.62 -17.18
C ALA A 24 0.74 3.78 -17.14
N HIS A 25 0.13 3.61 -15.99
CA HIS A 25 -1.33 3.78 -15.79
C HIS A 25 -1.69 5.14 -15.19
N ALA A 26 -0.84 6.12 -15.37
CA ALA A 26 -1.07 7.53 -14.98
C ALA A 26 -1.11 7.75 -13.46
N PHE A 27 -0.33 6.98 -12.70
CA PHE A 27 -0.08 7.27 -11.29
C PHE A 27 1.32 7.86 -11.10
N GLU A 28 1.45 8.74 -10.12
CA GLU A 28 2.77 9.08 -9.59
C GLU A 28 3.11 8.07 -8.51
N VAL A 29 4.33 7.54 -8.49
CA VAL A 29 4.71 6.48 -7.56
C VAL A 29 5.87 6.92 -6.69
N LEU A 30 5.71 6.78 -5.38
CA LEU A 30 6.78 6.94 -4.40
C LEU A 30 7.06 5.56 -3.81
N VAL A 31 8.33 5.28 -3.48
CA VAL A 31 8.72 4.00 -2.91
C VAL A 31 9.45 4.24 -1.59
N SER A 32 9.01 3.54 -0.54
CA SER A 32 9.70 3.48 0.76
C SER A 32 10.09 2.05 1.03
N GLN A 33 11.32 1.82 1.48
CA GLN A 33 11.82 0.47 1.77
C GLN A 33 11.70 0.08 3.24
N THR A 34 11.33 1.01 4.10
CA THR A 34 11.14 0.78 5.53
C THR A 34 9.84 1.38 6.02
N GLY A 35 9.35 0.88 7.15
CA GLY A 35 8.16 1.44 7.78
C GLY A 35 8.36 2.87 8.26
N ASN A 36 9.53 3.17 8.84
CA ASN A 36 9.83 4.52 9.30
C ASN A 36 9.86 5.52 8.15
N ASP A 37 10.47 5.16 7.03
CA ASP A 37 10.50 6.03 5.86
C ASP A 37 9.08 6.26 5.32
N ALA A 38 8.26 5.22 5.30
CA ALA A 38 6.87 5.34 4.87
C ALA A 38 6.08 6.32 5.73
N LEU A 39 6.20 6.21 7.05
CA LEU A 39 5.51 7.11 7.99
C LEU A 39 5.97 8.56 7.82
N THR A 40 7.26 8.77 7.64
CA THR A 40 7.83 10.09 7.39
C THR A 40 7.29 10.67 6.07
N THR A 41 7.29 9.86 5.02
CA THR A 41 6.80 10.29 3.71
C THR A 41 5.33 10.69 3.77
N VAL A 42 4.49 9.89 4.43
CA VAL A 42 3.06 10.20 4.57
C VAL A 42 2.86 11.49 5.37
N ALA A 43 3.66 11.72 6.41
CA ALA A 43 3.57 12.94 7.21
C ALA A 43 3.93 14.19 6.40
N GLN A 44 4.82 14.05 5.41
CA GLN A 44 5.30 15.17 4.59
C GLN A 44 4.47 15.41 3.33
N ARG A 45 3.69 14.42 2.88
CA ARG A 45 2.97 14.46 1.61
C ARG A 45 1.48 14.24 1.81
N ALA A 46 0.73 15.33 1.89
CA ALA A 46 -0.72 15.28 2.04
C ALA A 46 -1.44 14.76 0.79
N ASP A 47 -0.76 14.71 -0.34
CA ASP A 47 -1.33 14.33 -1.64
C ASP A 47 -1.27 12.83 -1.95
N ILE A 48 -0.76 12.01 -1.04
CA ILE A 48 -0.77 10.55 -1.24
C ILE A 48 -2.22 10.06 -1.20
N ALA A 49 -2.61 9.36 -2.27
CA ALA A 49 -3.98 8.89 -2.44
C ALA A 49 -4.20 7.44 -1.98
N LEU A 50 -3.14 6.65 -1.92
CA LEU A 50 -3.23 5.23 -1.55
C LEU A 50 -1.85 4.71 -1.17
N VAL A 51 -1.81 3.78 -0.22
CA VAL A 51 -0.58 3.10 0.20
C VAL A 51 -0.69 1.60 -0.12
N LEU A 52 0.31 1.07 -0.81
CA LEU A 52 0.49 -0.39 -0.95
C LEU A 52 1.54 -0.79 0.08
N LEU A 53 1.19 -1.65 1.01
CA LEU A 53 1.99 -1.89 2.21
C LEU A 53 2.28 -3.38 2.40
N ASP A 54 3.57 -3.75 2.46
CA ASP A 54 3.97 -5.10 2.80
C ASP A 54 3.84 -5.35 4.31
N MET A 55 3.52 -6.57 4.67
CA MET A 55 3.41 -7.00 6.08
C MET A 55 4.76 -7.09 6.77
N ILE A 56 5.81 -7.52 6.05
CA ILE A 56 7.14 -7.74 6.61
C ILE A 56 8.10 -6.70 6.07
N LEU A 57 8.55 -5.81 6.95
CA LEU A 57 9.51 -4.78 6.62
C LEU A 57 10.76 -4.95 7.49
N PRO A 58 11.92 -4.40 7.09
CA PRO A 58 13.17 -4.64 7.83
C PRO A 58 13.18 -4.04 9.24
N ASP A 59 12.42 -2.98 9.46
CA ASP A 59 12.42 -2.24 10.73
C ASP A 59 11.17 -2.47 11.57
N THR A 60 10.09 -2.96 10.98
CA THR A 60 8.82 -3.12 11.70
C THR A 60 7.87 -4.05 10.95
N HIS A 61 6.81 -4.46 11.61
CA HIS A 61 5.73 -5.20 10.97
C HIS A 61 4.76 -4.24 10.29
N GLY A 62 4.29 -4.61 9.09
CA GLY A 62 3.36 -3.75 8.34
C GLY A 62 2.08 -3.39 9.08
N LEU A 63 1.59 -4.28 9.95
CA LEU A 63 0.41 -3.99 10.77
C LEU A 63 0.61 -2.80 11.71
N GLN A 64 1.84 -2.60 12.20
CA GLN A 64 2.15 -1.44 13.04
C GLN A 64 2.11 -0.14 12.22
N VAL A 65 2.60 -0.19 10.99
CA VAL A 65 2.52 0.94 10.07
C VAL A 65 1.05 1.26 9.77
N LEU A 66 0.25 0.23 9.48
CA LEU A 66 -1.18 0.40 9.23
C LEU A 66 -1.89 1.07 10.41
N GLN A 67 -1.62 0.62 11.64
CA GLN A 67 -2.22 1.21 12.82
C GLN A 67 -1.89 2.70 12.95
N GLN A 68 -0.63 3.06 12.74
CA GLN A 68 -0.22 4.45 12.83
C GLN A 68 -0.83 5.32 11.73
N LEU A 69 -0.91 4.80 10.52
CA LEU A 69 -1.55 5.51 9.41
C LEU A 69 -3.03 5.77 9.72
N GLN A 70 -3.71 4.80 10.31
CA GLN A 70 -5.12 4.97 10.66
C GLN A 70 -5.35 6.02 11.75
N ARG A 71 -4.40 6.18 12.65
CA ARG A 71 -4.49 7.22 13.69
C ARG A 71 -4.23 8.62 13.12
N THR A 72 -3.27 8.74 12.21
CA THR A 72 -2.82 10.04 11.70
C THR A 72 -3.53 10.45 10.41
N ARG A 73 -3.91 9.48 9.59
CA ARG A 73 -4.56 9.71 8.29
C ARG A 73 -5.67 8.68 8.07
N PRO A 74 -6.76 8.72 8.86
CA PRO A 74 -7.81 7.69 8.78
C PRO A 74 -8.50 7.59 7.42
N GLU A 75 -8.47 8.66 6.63
CA GLU A 75 -9.06 8.69 5.29
C GLU A 75 -8.15 8.08 4.22
N LEU A 76 -6.88 7.84 4.53
CA LEU A 76 -5.91 7.32 3.55
C LEU A 76 -6.12 5.82 3.36
N PRO A 77 -6.49 5.37 2.14
CA PRO A 77 -6.68 3.94 1.92
C PRO A 77 -5.35 3.19 1.91
N VAL A 78 -5.37 1.98 2.48
CA VAL A 78 -4.22 1.08 2.53
C VAL A 78 -4.61 -0.27 1.97
N VAL A 79 -3.85 -0.76 0.99
CA VAL A 79 -3.97 -2.11 0.46
C VAL A 79 -2.72 -2.88 0.90
N MET A 80 -2.92 -3.99 1.60
CA MET A 80 -1.82 -4.86 1.98
C MET A 80 -1.39 -5.67 0.75
N LEU A 81 -0.07 -5.81 0.58
CA LEU A 81 0.50 -6.50 -0.58
C LEU A 81 1.66 -7.35 -0.08
N SER A 82 1.41 -8.63 0.20
CA SER A 82 2.36 -9.44 0.95
C SER A 82 2.36 -10.90 0.53
N GLY A 83 3.50 -11.58 0.77
CA GLY A 83 3.62 -13.02 0.62
C GLY A 83 2.94 -13.81 1.72
N LEU A 84 2.50 -13.17 2.82
CA LEU A 84 1.77 -13.83 3.89
C LEU A 84 0.31 -14.02 3.46
N GLY A 85 0.01 -15.20 2.93
CA GLY A 85 -1.27 -15.47 2.27
C GLY A 85 -2.18 -16.42 3.00
N SER A 86 -1.91 -16.79 4.26
CA SER A 86 -2.84 -17.61 5.00
C SER A 86 -4.15 -16.86 5.24
N GLU A 87 -5.23 -17.61 5.39
CA GLU A 87 -6.52 -17.00 5.69
C GLU A 87 -6.46 -16.12 6.94
N SER A 88 -5.72 -16.59 7.98
CA SER A 88 -5.54 -15.81 9.21
C SER A 88 -4.84 -14.47 8.96
N ASP A 89 -3.79 -14.46 8.15
CA ASP A 89 -3.05 -13.22 7.85
C ASP A 89 -3.94 -12.22 7.14
N VAL A 90 -4.70 -12.69 6.16
CA VAL A 90 -5.62 -11.84 5.40
C VAL A 90 -6.70 -11.27 6.30
N VAL A 91 -7.31 -12.11 7.14
CA VAL A 91 -8.37 -11.69 8.07
C VAL A 91 -7.85 -10.63 9.03
N VAL A 92 -6.67 -10.86 9.63
CA VAL A 92 -6.09 -9.88 10.56
C VAL A 92 -5.84 -8.54 9.88
N GLY A 93 -5.27 -8.53 8.67
CA GLY A 93 -5.03 -7.30 7.94
C GLY A 93 -6.30 -6.52 7.68
N LEU A 94 -7.34 -7.21 7.21
CA LEU A 94 -8.61 -6.57 6.91
C LEU A 94 -9.33 -6.09 8.18
N GLU A 95 -9.32 -6.90 9.24
CA GLU A 95 -9.94 -6.50 10.52
C GLU A 95 -9.23 -5.30 11.15
N MET A 96 -7.94 -5.16 10.95
CA MET A 96 -7.18 -4.00 11.44
C MET A 96 -7.40 -2.76 10.59
N GLY A 97 -8.19 -2.86 9.53
CA GLY A 97 -8.64 -1.70 8.77
C GLY A 97 -8.02 -1.51 7.40
N ALA A 98 -7.25 -2.47 6.89
CA ALA A 98 -6.81 -2.41 5.50
C ALA A 98 -8.03 -2.45 4.59
N ASP A 99 -7.99 -1.67 3.52
CA ASP A 99 -9.10 -1.61 2.57
C ASP A 99 -9.15 -2.83 1.66
N ASP A 100 -8.02 -3.48 1.45
CA ASP A 100 -7.92 -4.73 0.72
C ASP A 100 -6.62 -5.44 1.08
N TYR A 101 -6.50 -6.70 0.68
CA TYR A 101 -5.32 -7.52 0.92
C TYR A 101 -5.06 -8.38 -0.31
N LEU A 102 -3.88 -8.21 -0.92
CA LEU A 102 -3.50 -8.96 -2.11
C LEU A 102 -2.26 -9.79 -1.84
N VAL A 103 -2.31 -11.09 -2.12
CA VAL A 103 -1.24 -12.04 -1.82
C VAL A 103 -0.27 -12.14 -3.00
N LYS A 104 1.03 -12.08 -2.71
CA LYS A 104 2.09 -12.33 -3.70
C LYS A 104 2.25 -13.84 -3.92
N PRO A 105 2.48 -14.31 -5.14
CA PRO A 105 2.47 -13.54 -6.39
C PRO A 105 1.05 -13.21 -6.84
N PHE A 106 0.88 -12.06 -7.48
CA PHE A 106 -0.42 -11.59 -7.94
C PHE A 106 -0.35 -11.23 -9.43
N GLU A 107 -1.52 -11.16 -10.06
CA GLU A 107 -1.63 -10.69 -11.43
C GLU A 107 -1.72 -9.16 -11.46
N MET A 108 -1.04 -8.53 -12.41
CA MET A 108 -1.10 -7.05 -12.53
C MET A 108 -2.51 -6.54 -12.77
N LYS A 109 -3.30 -7.27 -13.56
CA LYS A 109 -4.70 -6.89 -13.78
C LYS A 109 -5.51 -6.90 -12.49
N GLU A 110 -5.24 -7.86 -11.61
CA GLU A 110 -5.91 -7.94 -10.31
C GLU A 110 -5.52 -6.76 -9.43
N LEU A 111 -4.22 -6.45 -9.36
CA LEU A 111 -3.74 -5.31 -8.58
C LEU A 111 -4.40 -4.01 -9.07
N MET A 112 -4.41 -3.78 -10.38
CA MET A 112 -5.00 -2.57 -10.94
C MET A 112 -6.50 -2.47 -10.65
N ALA A 113 -7.21 -3.59 -10.76
CA ALA A 113 -8.64 -3.60 -10.47
C ALA A 113 -8.92 -3.25 -9.01
N ARG A 114 -8.12 -3.78 -8.08
CA ARG A 114 -8.28 -3.50 -6.65
C ARG A 114 -7.92 -2.06 -6.31
N ILE A 115 -6.84 -1.54 -6.87
CA ILE A 115 -6.45 -0.13 -6.68
C ILE A 115 -7.58 0.78 -7.14
N ASN A 116 -8.09 0.56 -8.34
CA ASN A 116 -9.16 1.39 -8.90
C ASN A 116 -10.44 1.28 -8.06
N ALA A 117 -10.78 0.09 -7.58
CA ALA A 117 -11.95 -0.10 -6.73
C ALA A 117 -11.82 0.65 -5.40
N VAL A 118 -10.65 0.59 -4.76
CA VAL A 118 -10.40 1.29 -3.50
C VAL A 118 -10.43 2.80 -3.69
N LEU A 119 -9.81 3.30 -4.76
CA LEU A 119 -9.82 4.74 -5.05
C LEU A 119 -11.23 5.26 -5.31
N ARG A 120 -12.06 4.49 -6.01
CA ARG A 120 -13.46 4.89 -6.25
C ARG A 120 -14.23 5.02 -4.93
N ARG A 121 -14.03 4.09 -4.00
CA ARG A 121 -14.71 4.14 -2.70
C ARG A 121 -14.30 5.34 -1.86
N SER A 122 -13.05 5.78 -1.98
CA SER A 122 -12.52 6.90 -1.20
C SER A 122 -12.92 8.26 -1.75
N GLU A 123 -13.51 8.32 -2.95
CA GLU A 123 -13.93 9.58 -3.59
C GLU A 123 -15.30 10.08 -3.14
N ILE A 124 -15.98 9.37 -2.29
CA ILE A 124 -17.33 9.73 -1.83
C ILE A 124 -17.30 10.92 -0.89
#